data_dec29632f8705cf5da9a6ae5aaae36cb
#
_entry.id   dec29632f8705cf5da9a6ae5aaae36cb
#
_cell.length_a   1.000
_cell.length_b   1.000
_cell.length_c   1.000
_cell.angle_alpha   90.00
_cell.angle_beta   90.00
_cell.angle_gamma   90.00
#
_symmetry.space_group_name_H-M   'P 1'
#
loop_
_entity.id
_entity.type
_entity.pdbx_description
1 polymer ?
#
loop_
_entity_poly.entity_id
_entity_poly.type
_entity_poly.pdbx_seq_one_letter_code
_entity_poly.pdbx_strand_id
1 'polypeptide(L)'
;MGLIHRVTAGNAERPTLDLNVRQRLVIQSLGLEGGRPIAAIGQQLGLTPSTMTGLVDRLEEQGLLRRERHPSDRRATVLRLTRKGETAYRREVDFYRVLVDETLSAMGDDAKRLVLDALTHLGRGASTAAA
;
A
#
# COMPACT_ATOMS: atom_id res chain seq x y z
N MET A 1 -1.86 -26.53 4.49
CA MET A 1 -1.38 -26.50 3.11
C MET A 1 -2.51 -26.38 2.07
N GLY A 2 -3.72 -26.82 2.33
CA GLY A 2 -4.84 -26.74 1.37
C GLY A 2 -5.47 -25.35 1.18
N LEU A 3 -5.37 -24.46 2.15
CA LEU A 3 -6.02 -23.13 2.11
C LEU A 3 -5.28 -22.16 1.19
N ILE A 4 -3.95 -22.18 1.22
CA ILE A 4 -3.11 -21.29 0.40
C ILE A 4 -3.22 -21.64 -1.09
N HIS A 5 -3.42 -22.92 -1.42
CA HIS A 5 -3.60 -23.37 -2.80
C HIS A 5 -4.97 -23.03 -3.40
N ARG A 6 -6.03 -22.94 -2.57
CA ARG A 6 -7.36 -22.51 -3.04
C ARG A 6 -7.45 -21.01 -3.30
N VAL A 7 -6.77 -20.22 -2.48
CA VAL A 7 -6.71 -18.76 -2.63
C VAL A 7 -5.94 -18.34 -3.90
N THR A 8 -4.99 -19.16 -4.37
CA THR A 8 -4.27 -18.90 -5.62
C THR A 8 -5.00 -19.37 -6.88
N ALA A 9 -6.10 -20.12 -6.74
CA ALA A 9 -6.92 -20.57 -7.88
C ALA A 9 -8.09 -19.64 -8.22
N GLY A 10 -8.40 -18.67 -7.36
CA GLY A 10 -9.33 -17.59 -7.68
C GLY A 10 -8.72 -16.59 -8.67
N ASN A 11 -9.54 -15.99 -9.50
CA ASN A 11 -9.22 -15.07 -10.60
C ASN A 11 -8.42 -13.80 -10.24
N ALA A 12 -7.81 -13.72 -9.06
CA ALA A 12 -6.93 -12.63 -8.69
C ALA A 12 -5.52 -12.90 -9.25
N GLU A 13 -5.20 -12.25 -10.37
CA GLU A 13 -3.84 -12.24 -10.89
C GLU A 13 -2.89 -11.70 -9.83
N ARG A 14 -1.85 -12.46 -9.50
CA ARG A 14 -0.77 -11.98 -8.61
C ARG A 14 -0.20 -10.67 -9.17
N PRO A 15 0.15 -9.71 -8.31
CA PRO A 15 0.85 -8.52 -8.75
C PRO A 15 2.10 -8.92 -9.55
N THR A 16 2.18 -8.51 -10.80
CA THR A 16 3.26 -8.88 -11.73
C THR A 16 4.55 -8.10 -11.50
N LEU A 17 4.54 -7.11 -10.59
CA LEU A 17 5.70 -6.30 -10.28
C LEU A 17 6.52 -6.95 -9.16
N ASP A 18 7.80 -7.16 -9.44
CA ASP A 18 8.77 -7.62 -8.44
C ASP A 18 9.19 -6.45 -7.54
N LEU A 19 8.30 -6.12 -6.60
CA LEU A 19 8.51 -5.07 -5.61
C LEU A 19 8.81 -5.69 -4.25
N ASN A 20 9.83 -5.18 -3.58
CA ASN A 20 10.07 -5.53 -2.19
C ASN A 20 9.04 -4.87 -1.26
N VAL A 21 8.99 -5.31 0.00
CA VAL A 21 8.01 -4.83 0.99
C VAL A 21 8.05 -3.30 1.16
N ARG A 22 9.23 -2.70 1.22
CA ARG A 22 9.38 -1.24 1.40
C ARG A 22 8.88 -0.46 0.19
N GLN A 23 9.15 -0.94 -1.01
CA GLN A 23 8.63 -0.36 -2.26
C GLN A 23 7.10 -0.42 -2.30
N ARG A 24 6.51 -1.54 -1.89
CA ARG A 24 5.05 -1.70 -1.80
C ARG A 24 4.44 -0.72 -0.82
N LEU A 25 5.06 -0.55 0.36
CA LEU A 25 4.57 0.41 1.36
C LEU A 25 4.58 1.86 0.84
N VAL A 26 5.57 2.25 0.07
CA VAL A 26 5.60 3.58 -0.57
C VAL A 26 4.46 3.72 -1.58
N ILE A 27 4.26 2.72 -2.45
CA ILE A 27 3.16 2.72 -3.42
C ILE A 27 1.80 2.78 -2.73
N GLN A 28 1.59 1.99 -1.68
CA GLN A 28 0.34 1.98 -0.91
C GLN A 28 0.08 3.33 -0.24
N SER A 29 1.09 3.94 0.36
CA SER A 29 0.98 5.26 0.98
C SER A 29 0.53 6.33 -0.03
N LEU A 30 1.09 6.31 -1.24
CA LEU A 30 0.71 7.23 -2.31
C LEU A 30 -0.67 6.92 -2.92
N GLY A 31 -1.04 5.66 -2.99
CA GLY A 31 -2.34 5.26 -3.52
C GLY A 31 -3.51 5.66 -2.61
N LEU A 32 -3.30 5.62 -1.30
CA LEU A 32 -4.32 6.00 -0.31
C LEU A 32 -4.51 7.51 -0.19
N GLU A 33 -3.44 8.28 -0.23
CA GLU A 33 -3.46 9.70 0.13
C GLU A 33 -3.16 10.64 -1.05
N GLY A 34 -2.82 10.09 -2.20
CA GLY A 34 -2.39 10.89 -3.35
C GLY A 34 -0.96 11.41 -3.22
N GLY A 35 -0.69 12.63 -3.71
CA GLY A 35 0.65 13.21 -3.64
C GLY A 35 1.09 13.54 -2.22
N ARG A 36 2.28 13.09 -1.83
CA ARG A 36 2.84 13.28 -0.48
C ARG A 36 4.31 13.69 -0.50
N PRO A 37 4.74 14.55 0.43
CA PRO A 37 6.15 14.87 0.60
C PRO A 37 6.98 13.61 0.90
N ILE A 38 8.14 13.49 0.26
CA ILE A 38 9.06 12.36 0.47
C ILE A 38 9.45 12.19 1.95
N ALA A 39 9.70 13.30 2.64
CA ALA A 39 10.04 13.30 4.07
C ALA A 39 8.91 12.74 4.94
N ALA A 40 7.66 13.06 4.63
CA ALA A 40 6.50 12.58 5.38
C ALA A 40 6.34 11.06 5.25
N ILE A 41 6.54 10.51 4.05
CA ILE A 41 6.50 9.06 3.82
C ILE A 41 7.65 8.37 4.56
N GLY A 42 8.86 8.91 4.47
CA GLY A 42 10.02 8.37 5.18
C GLY A 42 9.80 8.33 6.68
N GLN A 43 9.28 9.40 7.26
CA GLN A 43 8.97 9.47 8.68
C GLN A 43 7.90 8.44 9.09
N GLN A 44 6.82 8.32 8.31
CA GLN A 44 5.76 7.35 8.56
C GLN A 44 6.26 5.91 8.53
N LEU A 45 7.16 5.59 7.59
CA LEU A 45 7.71 4.24 7.42
C LEU A 45 8.94 3.96 8.28
N GLY A 46 9.42 4.94 9.06
CA GLY A 46 10.63 4.81 9.87
C GLY A 46 11.90 4.62 9.03
N LEU A 47 11.96 5.22 7.86
CA LEU A 47 13.07 5.12 6.92
C LEU A 47 13.92 6.38 6.91
N THR A 48 15.25 6.22 6.79
CA THR A 48 16.18 7.32 6.66
C THR A 48 16.03 8.04 5.31
N PRO A 49 16.40 9.33 5.20
CA PRO A 49 16.37 10.05 3.93
C PRO A 49 17.13 9.36 2.81
N SER A 50 18.30 8.78 3.09
CA SER A 50 19.08 8.06 2.08
C SER A 50 18.41 6.77 1.60
N THR A 51 17.77 6.03 2.50
CA THR A 51 16.99 4.86 2.14
C THR A 51 15.78 5.24 1.28
N MET A 52 15.10 6.31 1.65
CA MET A 52 13.97 6.84 0.85
C MET A 52 14.41 7.26 -0.55
N THR A 53 15.54 7.97 -0.67
CA THR A 53 16.08 8.37 -1.98
C THR A 53 16.31 7.14 -2.88
N GLY A 54 16.98 6.12 -2.38
CA GLY A 54 17.23 4.90 -3.15
C GLY A 54 15.97 4.14 -3.55
N LEU A 55 14.95 4.09 -2.67
CA LEU A 55 13.66 3.49 -3.00
C LEU A 55 12.90 4.27 -4.08
N VAL A 56 12.89 5.58 -3.94
CA VAL A 56 12.21 6.49 -4.88
C VAL A 56 12.88 6.44 -6.24
N ASP A 57 14.22 6.45 -6.31
CA ASP A 57 14.96 6.35 -7.57
C ASP A 57 14.57 5.09 -8.35
N ARG A 58 14.54 3.94 -7.68
CA ARG A 58 14.15 2.67 -8.30
C ARG A 58 12.69 2.65 -8.77
N LEU A 59 11.77 3.20 -7.97
CA LEU A 59 10.36 3.28 -8.35
C LEU A 59 10.13 4.26 -9.51
N GLU A 60 10.89 5.33 -9.56
CA GLU A 60 10.87 6.29 -10.67
C GLU A 60 11.45 5.69 -11.96
N GLU A 61 12.58 4.97 -11.87
CA GLU A 61 13.15 4.20 -12.99
C GLU A 61 12.19 3.16 -13.56
N GLN A 62 11.40 2.52 -12.69
CA GLN A 62 10.34 1.60 -13.09
C GLN A 62 9.09 2.32 -13.65
N GLY A 63 9.06 3.64 -13.60
CA GLY A 63 7.96 4.45 -14.08
C GLY A 63 6.70 4.39 -13.21
N LEU A 64 6.82 4.02 -11.93
CA LEU A 64 5.70 3.84 -11.02
C LEU A 64 5.32 5.11 -10.26
N LEU A 65 6.27 5.98 -10.03
CA LEU A 65 6.07 7.29 -9.40
C LEU A 65 6.88 8.36 -10.12
N ARG A 66 6.58 9.61 -9.78
CA ARG A 66 7.32 10.80 -10.22
C ARG A 66 7.50 11.77 -9.09
N ARG A 67 8.57 12.55 -9.17
CA ARG A 67 8.82 13.68 -8.27
C ARG A 67 8.19 14.94 -8.83
N GLU A 68 7.55 15.71 -7.97
CA GLU A 68 7.02 17.04 -8.27
C GLU A 68 7.51 18.04 -7.23
N ARG A 69 7.55 19.30 -7.59
CA ARG A 69 7.81 20.36 -6.63
C ARG A 69 6.57 20.62 -5.78
N HIS A 70 6.76 20.84 -4.49
CA HIS A 70 5.65 21.23 -3.64
C HIS A 70 5.12 22.63 -4.07
N PRO A 71 3.78 22.85 -4.17
CA PRO A 71 3.21 24.08 -4.68
C PRO A 71 3.62 25.33 -3.88
N SER A 72 3.78 25.19 -2.57
CA SER A 72 4.05 26.31 -1.64
C SER A 72 5.42 26.25 -0.97
N ASP A 73 6.14 25.12 -1.04
CA ASP A 73 7.47 24.95 -0.45
C ASP A 73 8.45 24.40 -1.49
N ARG A 74 9.27 25.28 -2.03
CA ARG A 74 10.29 24.93 -3.05
C ARG A 74 11.36 23.96 -2.56
N ARG A 75 11.49 23.77 -1.25
CA ARG A 75 12.46 22.86 -0.64
C ARG A 75 11.92 21.44 -0.51
N ALA A 76 10.60 21.27 -0.58
CA ALA A 76 9.95 19.98 -0.44
C ALA A 76 9.71 19.33 -1.81
N THR A 77 10.02 18.03 -1.88
CA THR A 77 9.71 17.18 -3.03
C THR A 77 8.47 16.35 -2.70
N VAL A 78 7.48 16.41 -3.57
CA VAL A 78 6.25 15.63 -3.48
C VAL A 78 6.35 14.43 -4.44
N LEU A 79 5.97 13.27 -3.96
CA LEU A 79 5.86 12.06 -4.77
C LEU A 79 4.41 11.84 -5.20
N ARG A 80 4.22 11.42 -6.44
CA ARG A 80 2.92 10.99 -6.98
C ARG A 80 3.08 9.70 -7.75
N LEU A 81 2.06 8.85 -7.72
CA LEU A 81 1.97 7.73 -8.63
C LEU A 81 1.79 8.22 -10.06
N THR A 82 2.44 7.53 -11.00
CA THR A 82 2.12 7.64 -12.41
C THR A 82 0.88 6.82 -12.72
N ARG A 83 0.36 6.88 -13.94
CA ARG A 83 -0.72 6.00 -14.39
C ARG A 83 -0.37 4.52 -14.22
N LYS A 84 0.89 4.14 -14.51
CA LYS A 84 1.41 2.79 -14.29
C LYS A 84 1.43 2.44 -12.80
N GLY A 85 1.87 3.38 -11.95
CA GLY A 85 1.87 3.20 -10.49
C GLY A 85 0.48 3.06 -9.91
N GLU A 86 -0.50 3.85 -10.37
CA GLU A 86 -1.90 3.70 -9.96
C GLU A 86 -2.49 2.35 -10.36
N THR A 87 -2.18 1.88 -11.56
CA THR A 87 -2.60 0.55 -12.01
C THR A 87 -2.00 -0.55 -11.15
N ALA A 88 -0.72 -0.44 -10.82
CA ALA A 88 -0.05 -1.39 -9.90
C ALA A 88 -0.69 -1.38 -8.50
N TYR A 89 -0.97 -0.19 -7.96
CA TYR A 89 -1.65 -0.04 -6.68
C TYR A 89 -3.04 -0.70 -6.67
N ARG A 90 -3.87 -0.44 -7.68
CA ARG A 90 -5.21 -1.02 -7.80
C ARG A 90 -5.16 -2.54 -7.89
N ARG A 91 -4.23 -3.10 -8.64
CA ARG A 91 -4.05 -4.57 -8.74
C ARG A 91 -3.68 -5.19 -7.41
N GLU A 92 -2.83 -4.55 -6.62
CA GLU A 92 -2.52 -5.01 -5.27
C GLU A 92 -3.73 -4.94 -4.35
N VAL A 93 -4.47 -3.84 -4.35
CA VAL A 93 -5.69 -3.69 -3.56
C VAL A 93 -6.72 -4.75 -3.94
N ASP A 94 -6.95 -4.98 -5.22
CA ASP A 94 -7.90 -5.98 -5.69
C ASP A 94 -7.46 -7.40 -5.30
N PHE A 95 -6.18 -7.72 -5.40
CA PHE A 95 -5.64 -9.01 -4.97
C PHE A 95 -5.90 -9.25 -3.48
N TYR A 96 -5.56 -8.29 -2.62
CA TYR A 96 -5.80 -8.42 -1.18
C TYR A 96 -7.27 -8.44 -0.82
N ARG A 97 -8.12 -7.70 -1.54
CA ARG A 97 -9.56 -7.71 -1.33
C ARG A 97 -10.16 -9.07 -1.62
N VAL A 98 -9.81 -9.69 -2.74
CA VAL A 98 -10.26 -11.04 -3.09
C VAL A 98 -9.76 -12.05 -2.06
N LEU A 99 -8.48 -11.96 -1.66
CA LEU A 99 -7.90 -12.83 -0.64
C LEU A 99 -8.64 -12.74 0.70
N VAL A 100 -8.94 -11.54 1.14
CA VAL A 100 -9.69 -11.28 2.39
C VAL A 100 -11.13 -11.79 2.26
N ASP A 101 -11.83 -11.50 1.16
CA ASP A 101 -13.20 -11.93 0.92
C ASP A 101 -13.30 -13.46 0.91
N GLU A 102 -12.39 -14.16 0.23
CA GLU A 102 -12.36 -15.61 0.21
C GLU A 102 -12.07 -16.19 1.60
N THR A 103 -11.12 -15.61 2.33
CA THR A 103 -10.79 -16.02 3.69
C THR A 103 -11.95 -15.82 4.65
N LEU A 104 -12.60 -14.66 4.61
CA LEU A 104 -13.76 -14.35 5.44
C LEU A 104 -14.99 -15.19 5.07
N SER A 105 -15.18 -15.50 3.79
CA SER A 105 -16.27 -16.37 3.33
C SER A 105 -16.09 -17.82 3.75
N ALA A 106 -14.85 -18.29 3.94
CA ALA A 106 -14.54 -19.60 4.46
C ALA A 106 -14.77 -19.71 5.99
N MET A 107 -14.88 -18.60 6.69
CA MET A 107 -15.21 -18.52 8.10
C MET A 107 -16.73 -18.51 8.31
N GLY A 108 -17.22 -19.05 9.40
CA GLY A 108 -18.62 -18.88 9.78
C GLY A 108 -18.96 -17.42 10.05
N ASP A 109 -20.25 -17.05 9.98
CA ASP A 109 -20.70 -15.67 10.14
C ASP A 109 -20.27 -15.02 11.46
N ASP A 110 -20.23 -15.78 12.55
CA ASP A 110 -19.79 -15.30 13.86
C ASP A 110 -18.30 -14.95 13.88
N ALA A 111 -17.45 -15.80 13.28
CA ALA A 111 -16.01 -15.55 13.17
C ALA A 111 -15.72 -14.35 12.26
N LYS A 112 -16.45 -14.21 11.15
CA LYS A 112 -16.36 -13.07 10.25
C LYS A 112 -16.68 -11.77 10.98
N ARG A 113 -17.76 -11.74 11.75
CA ARG A 113 -18.17 -10.57 12.55
C ARG A 113 -17.10 -10.18 13.57
N LEU A 114 -16.53 -11.17 14.25
CA LEU A 114 -15.47 -10.94 15.26
C LEU A 114 -14.22 -10.32 14.63
N VAL A 115 -13.79 -10.81 13.46
CA VAL A 115 -12.63 -10.27 12.73
C VAL A 115 -12.90 -8.84 12.26
N LEU A 116 -14.07 -8.56 11.70
CA LEU A 116 -14.45 -7.22 11.25
C LEU A 116 -14.51 -6.22 12.41
N ASP A 117 -15.04 -6.61 13.56
CA ASP A 117 -15.07 -5.78 14.77
C ASP A 117 -13.65 -5.48 15.27
N ALA A 118 -12.77 -6.48 15.31
CA ALA A 118 -11.37 -6.30 15.70
C ALA A 118 -10.63 -5.33 14.78
N LEU A 119 -10.79 -5.45 13.46
CA LEU A 119 -10.20 -4.54 12.47
C LEU A 119 -10.72 -3.11 12.61
N THR A 120 -12.00 -2.94 12.91
CA THR A 120 -12.62 -1.63 13.17
C THR A 120 -12.02 -0.95 14.39
N HIS A 121 -11.78 -1.70 15.47
CA HIS A 121 -11.14 -1.18 16.67
C HIS A 121 -9.68 -0.79 16.44
N LEU A 122 -8.92 -1.60 15.69
CA LEU A 122 -7.55 -1.28 15.34
C LEU A 122 -7.46 -0.03 14.45
N GLY A 123 -8.36 0.12 13.49
CA GLY A 123 -8.42 1.30 12.63
C GLY A 123 -8.69 2.59 13.40
N ARG A 124 -9.55 2.55 14.42
CA ARG A 124 -9.82 3.70 15.30
C ARG A 124 -8.63 4.04 16.20
N GLY A 125 -7.95 3.03 16.73
CA GLY A 125 -6.75 3.21 17.54
C GLY A 125 -5.60 3.86 16.78
N ALA A 126 -5.37 3.46 15.53
CA ALA A 126 -4.35 4.04 14.67
C ALA A 126 -4.64 5.52 14.32
N SER A 127 -5.91 5.89 14.14
CA SER A 127 -6.32 7.28 13.87
C SER A 127 -6.09 8.20 15.08
N THR A 128 -6.20 7.68 16.30
CA THR A 128 -5.98 8.45 17.53
C THR A 128 -4.50 8.65 17.84
N ALA A 129 -3.64 7.71 17.42
CA ALA A 129 -2.19 7.80 17.61
C ALA A 129 -1.50 8.73 16.60
N ALA A 130 -2.16 9.09 15.50
CA ALA A 130 -1.65 9.99 14.46
C ALA A 130 -2.08 11.45 14.64
N ALA A 131 -2.81 11.75 15.69
CA ALA A 131 -3.26 13.12 16.02
C ALA A 131 -2.28 13.85 16.95
#